data_d2e9ac789b9f220a8937559e0f1d5a16
#
_entry.id   d2e9ac789b9f220a8937559e0f1d5a16
#
_cell.length_a   1.000
_cell.length_b   1.000
_cell.length_c   1.000
_cell.angle_alpha   90.00
_cell.angle_beta   90.00
_cell.angle_gamma   90.00
#
_symmetry.space_group_name_H-M   'P 1'
#
loop_
_entity.id
_entity.type
_entity.pdbx_description
1 polymer ?
#
loop_
_entity_poly.entity_id
_entity_poly.type
_entity_poly.pdbx_seq_one_letter_code
_entity_poly.pdbx_strand_id
1 'polypeptide(L)'
;MTQVRGAARRTELFDALVDLLLAEGFAQLTLDDLAARLHCSKRTLYGLAGSREQLVRAVVVHFFRGATERVEAAVRAVDGPAAQVAAYLHAVARELAPASTAFFDDVAGFPPAAEVYERNTRAAARRVQQLVDAGVAAGAFRAVHAAFVGDVVSTVMVRIQQRGVAEATGLPDARAYEALSDLLLHGLRA
;
A
#
# COMPACT_ATOMS: atom_id res chain seq x y z
N MET A 1 -14.74 30.28 -4.10
CA MET A 1 -14.42 29.46 -5.30
C MET A 1 -12.91 29.26 -5.54
N THR A 2 -12.05 30.23 -5.24
CA THR A 2 -10.58 30.12 -5.44
C THR A 2 -9.90 29.05 -4.56
N GLN A 3 -10.34 28.91 -3.31
CA GLN A 3 -9.75 27.96 -2.34
C GLN A 3 -10.03 26.49 -2.71
N VAL A 4 -11.21 26.18 -3.25
CA VAL A 4 -11.60 24.83 -3.70
C VAL A 4 -10.76 24.42 -4.93
N ARG A 5 -10.53 25.33 -5.87
CA ARG A 5 -9.66 25.09 -7.03
C ARG A 5 -8.20 24.84 -6.63
N GLY A 6 -7.72 25.56 -5.61
CA GLY A 6 -6.36 25.34 -5.08
C GLY A 6 -6.19 23.98 -4.42
N ALA A 7 -7.19 23.51 -3.67
CA ALA A 7 -7.18 22.21 -3.02
C ALA A 7 -7.23 21.06 -4.05
N ALA A 8 -8.12 21.15 -5.05
CA ALA A 8 -8.22 20.14 -6.12
C ALA A 8 -6.90 20.03 -6.90
N ARG A 9 -6.31 21.16 -7.32
CA ARG A 9 -5.02 21.17 -8.01
C ARG A 9 -3.87 20.59 -7.18
N ARG A 10 -3.92 20.82 -5.84
CA ARG A 10 -2.93 20.23 -4.93
C ARG A 10 -3.05 18.71 -4.89
N THR A 11 -4.27 18.17 -4.82
CA THR A 11 -4.53 16.73 -4.86
C THR A 11 -4.08 16.12 -6.19
N GLU A 12 -4.47 16.70 -7.32
CA GLU A 12 -4.04 16.26 -8.65
C GLU A 12 -2.51 16.20 -8.78
N LEU A 13 -1.80 17.17 -8.21
CA LEU A 13 -0.35 17.18 -8.24
C LEU A 13 0.27 16.10 -7.33
N PHE A 14 -0.34 15.81 -6.17
CA PHE A 14 0.07 14.68 -5.33
C PHE A 14 -0.20 13.34 -6.03
N ASP A 15 -1.34 13.18 -6.70
CA ASP A 15 -1.67 11.95 -7.43
C ASP A 15 -0.67 11.71 -8.57
N ALA A 16 -0.35 12.74 -9.35
CA ALA A 16 0.67 12.64 -10.40
C ALA A 16 2.08 12.35 -9.86
N LEU A 17 2.43 12.90 -8.68
CA LEU A 17 3.68 12.55 -7.99
C LEU A 17 3.67 11.09 -7.52
N VAL A 18 2.54 10.60 -7.00
CA VAL A 18 2.40 9.18 -6.62
C VAL A 18 2.64 8.29 -7.81
N ASP A 19 1.96 8.51 -8.94
CA ASP A 19 2.11 7.70 -10.15
C ASP A 19 3.56 7.66 -10.63
N LEU A 20 4.23 8.81 -10.63
CA LEU A 20 5.63 8.91 -11.05
C LEU A 20 6.57 8.15 -10.09
N LEU A 21 6.43 8.35 -8.79
CA LEU A 21 7.30 7.72 -7.79
C LEU A 21 7.09 6.20 -7.74
N LEU A 22 5.85 5.74 -7.85
CA LEU A 22 5.54 4.31 -7.90
C LEU A 22 6.16 3.64 -9.12
N ALA A 23 6.07 4.28 -10.30
CA ALA A 23 6.56 3.70 -11.54
C ALA A 23 8.09 3.65 -11.62
N GLU A 24 8.77 4.72 -11.19
CA GLU A 24 10.20 4.92 -11.48
C GLU A 24 11.10 4.91 -10.23
N GLY A 25 10.53 4.91 -9.02
CA GLY A 25 11.26 5.22 -7.80
C GLY A 25 11.50 6.73 -7.65
N PHE A 26 12.37 7.10 -6.69
CA PHE A 26 12.60 8.52 -6.39
C PHE A 26 14.04 8.88 -5.97
N ALA A 27 14.91 7.90 -5.74
CA ALA A 27 16.27 8.20 -5.25
C ALA A 27 17.05 9.10 -6.22
N GLN A 28 16.90 8.86 -7.52
CA GLN A 28 17.62 9.56 -8.58
C GLN A 28 16.92 10.85 -9.05
N LEU A 29 15.67 11.10 -8.63
CA LEU A 29 14.90 12.27 -9.09
C LEU A 29 15.19 13.49 -8.24
N THR A 30 15.66 14.57 -8.87
CA THR A 30 15.79 15.89 -8.25
C THR A 30 14.47 16.66 -8.29
N LEU A 31 14.37 17.79 -7.57
CA LEU A 31 13.20 18.68 -7.69
C LEU A 31 13.06 19.28 -9.11
N ASP A 32 14.17 19.40 -9.86
CA ASP A 32 14.12 19.85 -11.26
C ASP A 32 13.49 18.79 -12.15
N ASP A 33 13.90 17.53 -11.97
CA ASP A 33 13.33 16.42 -12.72
C ASP A 33 11.84 16.26 -12.45
N LEU A 34 11.42 16.32 -11.17
CA LEU A 34 10.02 16.27 -10.77
C LEU A 34 9.22 17.43 -11.39
N ALA A 35 9.75 18.66 -11.33
CA ALA A 35 9.08 19.83 -11.89
C ALA A 35 8.93 19.73 -13.42
N ALA A 36 9.97 19.27 -14.12
CA ALA A 36 9.95 19.07 -15.57
C ALA A 36 8.92 18.02 -15.98
N ARG A 37 8.90 16.85 -15.30
CA ARG A 37 7.98 15.75 -15.59
C ARG A 37 6.51 16.10 -15.32
N LEU A 38 6.27 16.88 -14.28
CA LEU A 38 4.92 17.31 -13.89
C LEU A 38 4.49 18.62 -14.57
N HIS A 39 5.30 19.14 -15.49
CA HIS A 39 5.03 20.39 -16.18
C HIS A 39 4.67 21.54 -15.22
N CYS A 40 5.38 21.63 -14.09
CA CYS A 40 5.16 22.66 -13.09
C CYS A 40 6.48 23.37 -12.69
N SER A 41 6.38 24.45 -11.91
CA SER A 41 7.58 25.12 -11.40
C SER A 41 8.10 24.48 -10.13
N LYS A 42 9.41 24.56 -9.85
CA LYS A 42 9.98 24.22 -8.55
C LYS A 42 9.26 24.92 -7.39
N ARG A 43 8.86 26.19 -7.61
CA ARG A 43 8.10 26.96 -6.60
C ARG A 43 6.77 26.28 -6.26
N THR A 44 6.14 25.63 -7.25
CA THR A 44 4.91 24.87 -7.05
C THR A 44 5.18 23.66 -6.15
N LEU A 45 6.26 22.93 -6.37
CA LEU A 45 6.68 21.79 -5.52
C LEU A 45 7.05 22.23 -4.11
N TYR A 46 7.78 23.33 -3.96
CA TYR A 46 8.07 23.92 -2.66
C TYR A 46 6.82 24.40 -1.92
N GLY A 47 5.75 24.76 -2.65
CA GLY A 47 4.42 25.03 -2.07
C GLY A 47 3.71 23.80 -1.51
N LEU A 48 4.14 22.58 -1.91
CA LEU A 48 3.64 21.31 -1.34
C LEU A 48 4.42 20.92 -0.07
N ALA A 49 5.75 21.10 -0.07
CA ALA A 49 6.64 20.76 1.03
C ALA A 49 7.93 21.61 0.99
N GLY A 50 8.51 21.89 2.16
CA GLY A 50 9.67 22.77 2.29
C GLY A 50 10.99 22.20 1.78
N SER A 51 11.09 20.89 1.54
CA SER A 51 12.26 20.20 1.00
C SER A 51 11.88 19.01 0.15
N ARG A 52 12.84 18.48 -0.64
CA ARG A 52 12.66 17.22 -1.41
C ARG A 52 12.30 16.05 -0.48
N GLU A 53 12.96 15.93 0.65
CA GLU A 53 12.70 14.87 1.63
C GLU A 53 11.27 14.94 2.19
N GLN A 54 10.83 16.14 2.56
CA GLN A 54 9.47 16.36 3.01
C GLN A 54 8.45 16.09 1.91
N LEU A 55 8.77 16.42 0.66
CA LEU A 55 7.90 16.15 -0.50
C LEU A 55 7.75 14.64 -0.69
N VAL A 56 8.84 13.89 -0.79
CA VAL A 56 8.80 12.42 -0.94
C VAL A 56 8.00 11.78 0.20
N ARG A 57 8.30 12.16 1.45
CA ARG A 57 7.54 11.66 2.60
C ARG A 57 6.05 11.97 2.50
N ALA A 58 5.69 13.19 2.08
CA ALA A 58 4.29 13.60 1.93
C ALA A 58 3.59 12.81 0.81
N VAL A 59 4.28 12.53 -0.29
CA VAL A 59 3.77 11.70 -1.41
C VAL A 59 3.53 10.26 -0.94
N VAL A 60 4.48 9.66 -0.22
CA VAL A 60 4.33 8.30 0.31
C VAL A 60 3.17 8.23 1.33
N VAL A 61 3.01 9.25 2.19
CA VAL A 61 1.85 9.35 3.10
C VAL A 61 0.54 9.47 2.32
N HIS A 62 0.51 10.30 1.28
CA HIS A 62 -0.68 10.49 0.44
C HIS A 62 -1.09 9.18 -0.24
N PHE A 63 -0.12 8.46 -0.83
CA PHE A 63 -0.33 7.15 -1.43
C PHE A 63 -0.97 6.16 -0.45
N PHE A 64 -0.33 5.91 0.70
CA PHE A 64 -0.83 4.91 1.65
C PHE A 64 -2.17 5.28 2.26
N ARG A 65 -2.45 6.57 2.46
CA ARG A 65 -3.79 7.01 2.92
C ARG A 65 -4.85 6.68 1.88
N GLY A 66 -4.65 7.06 0.62
CA GLY A 66 -5.59 6.78 -0.46
C GLY A 66 -5.77 5.28 -0.70
N ALA A 67 -4.67 4.50 -0.69
CA ALA A 67 -4.71 3.04 -0.80
C ALA A 67 -5.53 2.42 0.34
N THR A 68 -5.29 2.85 1.59
CA THR A 68 -6.07 2.36 2.75
C THR A 68 -7.56 2.64 2.61
N GLU A 69 -7.94 3.85 2.18
CA GLU A 69 -9.34 4.22 1.95
C GLU A 69 -10.01 3.32 0.90
N ARG A 70 -9.31 3.04 -0.21
CA ARG A 70 -9.82 2.16 -1.29
C ARG A 70 -9.89 0.69 -0.87
N VAL A 71 -8.89 0.19 -0.13
CA VAL A 71 -8.89 -1.16 0.45
C VAL A 71 -10.07 -1.33 1.41
N GLU A 72 -10.28 -0.39 2.33
CA GLU A 72 -11.41 -0.46 3.27
C GLU A 72 -12.78 -0.32 2.56
N ALA A 73 -12.84 0.44 1.47
CA ALA A 73 -14.06 0.49 0.65
C ALA A 73 -14.35 -0.87 0.01
N ALA A 74 -13.34 -1.58 -0.49
CA ALA A 74 -13.50 -2.93 -1.05
C ALA A 74 -13.97 -3.94 0.01
N VAL A 75 -13.42 -3.87 1.23
CA VAL A 75 -13.85 -4.75 2.34
C VAL A 75 -15.30 -4.49 2.72
N ARG A 76 -15.71 -3.21 2.78
CA ARG A 76 -17.11 -2.85 3.11
C ARG A 76 -18.11 -3.20 2.01
N ALA A 77 -17.67 -3.41 0.78
CA ALA A 77 -18.52 -3.73 -0.37
C ALA A 77 -18.95 -5.21 -0.42
N VAL A 78 -18.42 -6.05 0.46
CA VAL A 78 -18.70 -7.49 0.49
C VAL A 78 -19.18 -7.95 1.87
N ASP A 79 -20.04 -8.96 1.88
CA ASP A 79 -20.58 -9.54 3.10
C ASP A 79 -19.87 -10.87 3.44
N GLY A 80 -19.73 -11.08 4.75
CA GLY A 80 -19.17 -12.29 5.32
C GLY A 80 -17.64 -12.29 5.46
N PRO A 81 -17.14 -12.93 6.56
CA PRO A 81 -15.73 -12.84 6.94
C PRO A 81 -14.75 -13.35 5.88
N ALA A 82 -15.07 -14.45 5.19
CA ALA A 82 -14.20 -15.02 4.16
C ALA A 82 -14.08 -14.08 2.95
N ALA A 83 -15.20 -13.49 2.50
CA ALA A 83 -15.19 -12.53 1.41
C ALA A 83 -14.44 -11.25 1.79
N GLN A 84 -14.57 -10.78 3.04
CA GLN A 84 -13.86 -9.60 3.53
C GLN A 84 -12.34 -9.81 3.59
N VAL A 85 -11.87 -10.98 4.03
CA VAL A 85 -10.44 -11.32 4.02
C VAL A 85 -9.92 -11.37 2.58
N ALA A 86 -10.63 -12.04 1.67
CA ALA A 86 -10.27 -12.09 0.25
C ALA A 86 -10.23 -10.69 -0.37
N ALA A 87 -11.27 -9.89 -0.17
CA ALA A 87 -11.37 -8.52 -0.68
C ALA A 87 -10.22 -7.64 -0.19
N TYR A 88 -9.83 -7.77 1.09
CA TYR A 88 -8.70 -7.07 1.66
C TYR A 88 -7.40 -7.39 0.90
N LEU A 89 -7.04 -8.67 0.79
CA LEU A 89 -5.80 -9.10 0.14
C LEU A 89 -5.76 -8.72 -1.34
N HIS A 90 -6.86 -8.93 -2.07
CA HIS A 90 -6.95 -8.54 -3.49
C HIS A 90 -6.88 -7.02 -3.69
N ALA A 91 -7.51 -6.24 -2.81
CA ALA A 91 -7.43 -4.79 -2.89
C ALA A 91 -6.02 -4.28 -2.61
N VAL A 92 -5.31 -4.82 -1.60
CA VAL A 92 -3.91 -4.48 -1.34
C VAL A 92 -3.03 -4.82 -2.54
N ALA A 93 -3.20 -6.01 -3.14
CA ALA A 93 -2.47 -6.40 -4.35
C ALA A 93 -2.67 -5.40 -5.49
N ARG A 94 -3.91 -4.97 -5.73
CA ARG A 94 -4.25 -3.99 -6.76
C ARG A 94 -3.64 -2.62 -6.50
N GLU A 95 -3.69 -2.13 -5.26
CA GLU A 95 -3.13 -0.83 -4.89
C GLU A 95 -1.60 -0.78 -5.03
N LEU A 96 -0.92 -1.90 -4.83
CA LEU A 96 0.53 -2.00 -4.93
C LEU A 96 1.03 -2.46 -6.32
N ALA A 97 0.14 -2.91 -7.19
CA ALA A 97 0.51 -3.37 -8.53
C ALA A 97 1.30 -2.34 -9.39
N PRO A 98 1.03 -1.02 -9.28
CA PRO A 98 1.82 -0.01 -9.99
C PRO A 98 3.23 0.21 -9.43
N ALA A 99 3.52 -0.26 -8.21
CA ALA A 99 4.79 0.01 -7.54
C ALA A 99 5.92 -0.85 -8.14
N SER A 100 6.94 -0.17 -8.65
CA SER A 100 8.14 -0.82 -9.18
C SER A 100 9.07 -1.32 -8.06
N THR A 101 10.00 -2.21 -8.41
CA THR A 101 11.08 -2.63 -7.49
C THR A 101 11.90 -1.41 -7.04
N ALA A 102 12.19 -0.48 -7.97
CA ALA A 102 12.92 0.75 -7.64
C ALA A 102 12.22 1.57 -6.54
N PHE A 103 10.89 1.66 -6.57
CA PHE A 103 10.14 2.34 -5.51
C PHE A 103 10.35 1.70 -4.13
N PHE A 104 10.26 0.37 -4.03
CA PHE A 104 10.46 -0.32 -2.75
C PHE A 104 11.90 -0.25 -2.26
N ASP A 105 12.89 -0.33 -3.16
CA ASP A 105 14.31 -0.16 -2.83
C ASP A 105 14.58 1.24 -2.30
N ASP A 106 14.02 2.26 -2.96
CA ASP A 106 14.14 3.66 -2.54
C ASP A 106 13.43 3.92 -1.20
N VAL A 107 12.27 3.32 -0.97
CA VAL A 107 11.57 3.38 0.33
C VAL A 107 12.45 2.77 1.43
N ALA A 108 13.06 1.61 1.19
CA ALA A 108 13.94 0.96 2.16
C ALA A 108 15.20 1.78 2.45
N GLY A 109 15.75 2.45 1.44
CA GLY A 109 16.95 3.29 1.54
C GLY A 109 16.72 4.69 2.08
N PHE A 110 15.48 5.14 2.28
CA PHE A 110 15.13 6.50 2.68
C PHE A 110 14.31 6.52 3.99
N PRO A 111 14.93 6.78 5.15
CA PRO A 111 14.30 6.65 6.46
C PRO A 111 12.93 7.32 6.60
N PRO A 112 12.69 8.57 6.11
CA PRO A 112 11.38 9.20 6.22
C PRO A 112 10.23 8.45 5.48
N ALA A 113 10.55 7.71 4.40
CA ALA A 113 9.59 6.86 3.69
C ALA A 113 9.48 5.47 4.35
N ALA A 114 10.61 4.90 4.78
CA ALA A 114 10.65 3.62 5.49
C ALA A 114 9.77 3.63 6.73
N GLU A 115 9.82 4.68 7.56
CA GLU A 115 8.95 4.85 8.73
C GLU A 115 7.45 4.83 8.38
N VAL A 116 7.07 5.47 7.25
CA VAL A 116 5.68 5.47 6.77
C VAL A 116 5.28 4.06 6.34
N TYR A 117 6.13 3.40 5.56
CA TYR A 117 5.93 2.05 5.08
C TYR A 117 5.77 1.05 6.22
N GLU A 118 6.69 1.02 7.20
CA GLU A 118 6.61 0.14 8.37
C GLU A 118 5.35 0.36 9.19
N ARG A 119 4.96 1.63 9.42
CA ARG A 119 3.73 1.96 10.14
C ARG A 119 2.51 1.43 9.40
N ASN A 120 2.48 1.55 8.07
CA ASN A 120 1.41 1.03 7.24
C ASN A 120 1.36 -0.51 7.26
N THR A 121 2.51 -1.17 7.19
CA THR A 121 2.63 -2.64 7.27
C THR A 121 2.11 -3.16 8.62
N ARG A 122 2.49 -2.51 9.72
CA ARG A 122 1.95 -2.85 11.06
C ARG A 122 0.43 -2.62 11.14
N ALA A 123 -0.09 -1.59 10.50
CA ALA A 123 -1.54 -1.35 10.43
C ALA A 123 -2.24 -2.44 9.61
N ALA A 124 -1.65 -2.87 8.50
CA ALA A 124 -2.16 -3.97 7.67
C ALA A 124 -2.22 -5.29 8.45
N ALA A 125 -1.16 -5.64 9.19
CA ALA A 125 -1.15 -6.83 10.05
C ALA A 125 -2.30 -6.81 11.08
N ARG A 126 -2.47 -5.67 11.78
CA ARG A 126 -3.60 -5.52 12.74
C ARG A 126 -4.96 -5.61 12.06
N ARG A 127 -5.08 -5.12 10.83
CA ARG A 127 -6.34 -5.19 10.10
C ARG A 127 -6.71 -6.63 9.71
N VAL A 128 -5.74 -7.41 9.24
CA VAL A 128 -5.93 -8.86 8.99
C VAL A 128 -6.31 -9.58 10.28
N GLN A 129 -5.62 -9.32 11.39
CA GLN A 129 -5.99 -9.85 12.69
C GLN A 129 -7.47 -9.57 13.03
N GLN A 130 -7.93 -8.32 12.90
CA GLN A 130 -9.31 -7.93 13.19
C GLN A 130 -10.34 -8.67 12.31
N LEU A 131 -10.03 -8.85 11.02
CA LEU A 131 -10.90 -9.59 10.11
C LEU A 131 -10.99 -11.07 10.49
N VAL A 132 -9.87 -11.67 10.91
CA VAL A 132 -9.83 -13.06 11.38
C VAL A 132 -10.55 -13.22 12.70
N ASP A 133 -10.33 -12.33 13.68
CA ASP A 133 -11.04 -12.33 14.97
C ASP A 133 -12.55 -12.23 14.78
N ALA A 134 -13.01 -11.34 13.89
CA ALA A 134 -14.43 -11.21 13.56
C ALA A 134 -15.00 -12.49 12.94
N GLY A 135 -14.23 -13.16 12.06
CA GLY A 135 -14.63 -14.43 11.46
C GLY A 135 -14.72 -15.59 12.47
N VAL A 136 -13.78 -15.64 13.41
CA VAL A 136 -13.82 -16.63 14.52
C VAL A 136 -15.02 -16.36 15.43
N ALA A 137 -15.25 -15.11 15.82
CA ALA A 137 -16.39 -14.72 16.66
C ALA A 137 -17.75 -15.01 16.00
N ALA A 138 -17.83 -14.90 14.67
CA ALA A 138 -19.02 -15.24 13.89
C ALA A 138 -19.18 -16.74 13.61
N GLY A 139 -18.25 -17.60 14.03
CA GLY A 139 -18.26 -19.03 13.74
C GLY A 139 -17.97 -19.39 12.27
N ALA A 140 -17.56 -18.43 11.46
CA ALA A 140 -17.19 -18.63 10.06
C ALA A 140 -15.77 -19.21 9.90
N PHE A 141 -14.93 -19.01 10.90
CA PHE A 141 -13.57 -19.54 10.95
C PHE A 141 -13.38 -20.39 12.19
N ARG A 142 -12.53 -21.41 12.09
CA ARG A 142 -12.09 -22.21 13.24
C ARG A 142 -11.30 -21.34 14.23
N ALA A 143 -11.19 -21.75 15.45
CA ALA A 143 -10.36 -21.08 16.44
C ALA A 143 -8.88 -21.09 16.00
N VAL A 144 -8.31 -19.89 15.86
CA VAL A 144 -6.90 -19.66 15.48
C VAL A 144 -6.33 -18.50 16.31
N HIS A 145 -5.01 -18.42 16.38
CA HIS A 145 -4.35 -17.27 16.98
C HIS A 145 -4.28 -16.13 15.95
N ALA A 146 -5.28 -15.25 15.94
CA ALA A 146 -5.46 -14.23 14.88
C ALA A 146 -4.26 -13.26 14.76
N ALA A 147 -3.59 -12.90 15.88
CA ALA A 147 -2.39 -12.08 15.80
C ALA A 147 -1.24 -12.79 15.07
N PHE A 148 -1.08 -14.11 15.25
CA PHE A 148 -0.12 -14.90 14.49
C PHE A 148 -0.47 -14.94 13.00
N VAL A 149 -1.74 -15.10 12.66
CA VAL A 149 -2.21 -15.05 11.27
C VAL A 149 -1.90 -13.69 10.65
N GLY A 150 -2.19 -12.58 11.35
CA GLY A 150 -1.89 -11.22 10.89
C GLY A 150 -0.39 -11.00 10.63
N ASP A 151 0.47 -11.50 11.52
CA ASP A 151 1.92 -11.42 11.39
C ASP A 151 2.44 -12.21 10.18
N VAL A 152 2.01 -13.47 10.03
CA VAL A 152 2.37 -14.32 8.90
C VAL A 152 1.95 -13.68 7.58
N VAL A 153 0.69 -13.23 7.48
CA VAL A 153 0.16 -12.62 6.26
C VAL A 153 0.95 -11.36 5.91
N SER A 154 1.19 -10.46 6.89
CA SER A 154 1.95 -9.23 6.62
C SER A 154 3.39 -9.50 6.20
N THR A 155 4.04 -10.50 6.80
CA THR A 155 5.40 -10.93 6.42
C THR A 155 5.46 -11.43 4.98
N VAL A 156 4.49 -12.26 4.58
CA VAL A 156 4.41 -12.75 3.19
C VAL A 156 4.11 -11.60 2.23
N MET A 157 3.21 -10.68 2.57
CA MET A 157 2.90 -9.51 1.75
C MET A 157 4.15 -8.63 1.51
N VAL A 158 4.93 -8.34 2.56
CA VAL A 158 6.20 -7.60 2.42
C VAL A 158 7.15 -8.33 1.49
N ARG A 159 7.27 -9.64 1.65
CA ARG A 159 8.15 -10.46 0.81
C ARG A 159 7.71 -10.51 -0.66
N ILE A 160 6.39 -10.46 -0.94
CA ILE A 160 5.86 -10.30 -2.31
C ILE A 160 6.32 -8.95 -2.88
N GLN A 161 6.10 -7.86 -2.14
CA GLN A 161 6.42 -6.48 -2.54
C GLN A 161 7.93 -6.30 -2.82
N GLN A 162 8.78 -6.97 -2.05
CA GLN A 162 10.24 -6.99 -2.22
C GLN A 162 10.73 -8.01 -3.25
N ARG A 163 9.84 -8.58 -4.07
CA ARG A 163 10.14 -9.57 -5.11
C ARG A 163 10.69 -10.91 -4.62
N GLY A 164 10.87 -11.10 -3.31
CA GLY A 164 11.45 -12.32 -2.76
C GLY A 164 10.59 -13.58 -2.98
N VAL A 165 9.28 -13.44 -3.18
CA VAL A 165 8.42 -14.57 -3.60
C VAL A 165 8.61 -14.86 -5.09
N ALA A 166 8.65 -13.85 -5.94
CA ALA A 166 8.88 -14.01 -7.38
C ALA A 166 10.23 -14.67 -7.66
N GLU A 167 11.28 -14.23 -6.98
CA GLU A 167 12.63 -14.81 -7.09
C GLU A 167 12.69 -16.27 -6.64
N ALA A 168 11.99 -16.62 -5.55
CA ALA A 168 11.99 -17.96 -5.01
C ALA A 168 11.10 -18.96 -5.76
N THR A 169 10.00 -18.47 -6.39
CA THR A 169 8.93 -19.33 -6.92
C THR A 169 8.59 -19.10 -8.39
N GLY A 170 9.03 -17.99 -8.98
CA GLY A 170 8.63 -17.56 -10.31
C GLY A 170 7.21 -16.99 -10.41
N LEU A 171 6.46 -16.89 -9.30
CA LEU A 171 5.09 -16.37 -9.31
C LEU A 171 5.08 -14.84 -9.46
N PRO A 172 4.33 -14.29 -10.41
CA PRO A 172 4.04 -12.85 -10.43
C PRO A 172 3.29 -12.43 -9.16
N ASP A 173 3.48 -11.18 -8.73
CA ASP A 173 2.94 -10.66 -7.47
C ASP A 173 1.42 -10.87 -7.34
N ALA A 174 0.63 -10.60 -8.39
CA ALA A 174 -0.81 -10.82 -8.37
C ALA A 174 -1.15 -12.29 -8.06
N ARG A 175 -0.44 -13.25 -8.67
CA ARG A 175 -0.65 -14.69 -8.43
C ARG A 175 -0.18 -15.11 -7.04
N ALA A 176 0.85 -14.46 -6.50
CA ALA A 176 1.32 -14.70 -5.14
C ALA A 176 0.28 -14.24 -4.10
N TYR A 177 -0.38 -13.09 -4.31
CA TYR A 177 -1.47 -12.63 -3.46
C TYR A 177 -2.71 -13.53 -3.55
N GLU A 178 -3.06 -14.02 -4.75
CA GLU A 178 -4.15 -15.00 -4.92
C GLU A 178 -3.84 -16.29 -4.16
N ALA A 179 -2.63 -16.83 -4.32
CA ALA A 179 -2.20 -18.05 -3.61
C ALA A 179 -2.20 -17.86 -2.08
N LEU A 180 -1.77 -16.68 -1.60
CA LEU A 180 -1.82 -16.35 -0.17
C LEU A 180 -3.26 -16.31 0.34
N SER A 181 -4.17 -15.69 -0.43
CA SER A 181 -5.60 -15.64 -0.09
C SER A 181 -6.20 -17.03 -0.01
N ASP A 182 -5.94 -17.88 -1.00
CA ASP A 182 -6.45 -19.24 -1.06
C ASP A 182 -5.94 -20.09 0.12
N LEU A 183 -4.63 -20.06 0.39
CA LEU A 183 -4.01 -20.75 1.51
C LEU A 183 -4.65 -20.32 2.85
N LEU A 184 -4.78 -19.01 3.05
CA LEU A 184 -5.34 -18.45 4.27
C LEU A 184 -6.80 -18.89 4.46
N LEU A 185 -7.64 -18.73 3.44
CA LEU A 185 -9.06 -19.06 3.53
C LEU A 185 -9.30 -20.56 3.72
N HIS A 186 -8.51 -21.42 3.06
CA HIS A 186 -8.59 -22.87 3.30
C HIS A 186 -8.12 -23.25 4.71
N GLY A 187 -7.05 -22.61 5.21
CA GLY A 187 -6.55 -22.84 6.56
C GLY A 187 -7.46 -22.33 7.68
N LEU A 188 -8.35 -21.37 7.38
CA LEU A 188 -9.29 -20.78 8.34
C LEU A 188 -10.66 -21.49 8.37
N ARG A 189 -11.00 -22.34 7.40
CA ARG A 189 -12.28 -23.03 7.39
C ARG A 189 -12.51 -23.84 8.66
N ALA A 190 -13.74 -23.75 9.19
CA ALA A 190 -14.23 -24.56 10.31
C ALA A 190 -14.48 -26.01 9.88
#